data_33a3bdb6ab63f2e1cd1222c9a0ee147f
#
_entry.id   33a3bdb6ab63f2e1cd1222c9a0ee147f
#
_cell.length_a   1.000
_cell.length_b   1.000
_cell.length_c   1.000
_cell.angle_alpha   90.00
_cell.angle_beta   90.00
_cell.angle_gamma   90.00
#
_symmetry.space_group_name_H-M   'P 1'
#
loop_
_entity.id
_entity.type
_entity.pdbx_description
1 polymer ?
#
loop_
_entity_poly.entity_id
_entity_poly.type
_entity_poly.pdbx_seq_one_letter_code
_entity_poly.pdbx_strand_id
1 'polypeptide(L)'
;MEYKKYEHNAQAAALVGSHYDTPPLAYVHSYGCQQNVNDGERIKGVLVDIGYGLCDNPEDADLILFNTCAVREHAEQRVFGNVGALKGLKEKKPGLIIGLCGCMANQKQVVEKLRRSYPYVDMVFGVDGIDTLPGLLARKLEQRGRILLEPAQRPVIVEGIPIRRESEFRA
;
A
#
# COMPACT_ATOMS: atom_id res chain seq x y z
N MET A 1 -11.94 1.55 -22.00
CA MET A 1 -11.62 2.11 -20.68
C MET A 1 -12.85 1.86 -19.83
N GLU A 2 -12.70 1.16 -18.73
CA GLU A 2 -13.81 0.80 -17.85
C GLU A 2 -13.88 1.82 -16.71
N TYR A 3 -15.09 2.30 -16.40
CA TYR A 3 -15.36 3.24 -15.28
C TYR A 3 -16.06 2.48 -14.17
N LYS A 4 -15.57 2.62 -12.95
CA LYS A 4 -16.13 2.00 -11.76
C LYS A 4 -16.24 3.03 -10.64
N LYS A 5 -17.29 2.95 -9.83
CA LYS A 5 -17.40 3.75 -8.61
C LYS A 5 -16.77 2.99 -7.46
N TYR A 6 -16.01 3.69 -6.60
CA TYR A 6 -15.51 3.11 -5.36
C TYR A 6 -16.68 2.73 -4.45
N GLU A 7 -16.61 1.53 -3.90
CA GLU A 7 -17.56 1.05 -2.92
C GLU A 7 -16.83 0.65 -1.64
N HIS A 8 -17.40 1.01 -0.49
CA HIS A 8 -16.87 0.59 0.80
C HIS A 8 -16.83 -0.93 0.88
N ASN A 9 -15.69 -1.49 1.28
CA ASN A 9 -15.51 -2.93 1.42
C ASN A 9 -15.81 -3.36 2.85
N ALA A 10 -17.10 -3.62 3.14
CA ALA A 10 -17.57 -4.03 4.46
C ALA A 10 -16.93 -5.34 4.95
N GLN A 11 -16.61 -6.28 4.05
CA GLN A 11 -15.92 -7.51 4.41
C GLN A 11 -14.49 -7.23 4.88
N ALA A 12 -13.75 -6.41 4.15
CA ALA A 12 -12.40 -6.02 4.56
C ALA A 12 -12.41 -5.28 5.90
N ALA A 13 -13.36 -4.35 6.09
CA ALA A 13 -13.51 -3.64 7.37
C ALA A 13 -13.83 -4.58 8.54
N ALA A 14 -14.72 -5.55 8.34
CA ALA A 14 -15.04 -6.56 9.34
C ALA A 14 -13.83 -7.45 9.68
N LEU A 15 -13.05 -7.85 8.68
CA LEU A 15 -11.83 -8.64 8.88
C LEU A 15 -10.75 -7.86 9.64
N VAL A 16 -10.54 -6.58 9.29
CA VAL A 16 -9.62 -5.70 10.03
C VAL A 16 -10.07 -5.59 11.50
N GLY A 17 -11.35 -5.31 11.74
CA GLY A 17 -11.90 -5.19 13.10
C GLY A 17 -11.85 -6.47 13.92
N SER A 18 -11.87 -7.64 13.29
CA SER A 18 -11.80 -8.94 13.98
C SER A 18 -10.36 -9.47 14.15
N HIS A 19 -9.43 -9.01 13.30
CA HIS A 19 -8.03 -9.49 13.32
C HIS A 19 -7.19 -8.79 14.39
N TYR A 20 -7.52 -7.54 14.71
CA TYR A 20 -6.76 -6.72 15.66
C TYR A 20 -7.61 -6.40 16.90
N ASP A 21 -7.04 -6.52 18.08
CA ASP A 21 -7.72 -6.19 19.35
C ASP A 21 -7.97 -4.67 19.51
N THR A 22 -7.14 -3.86 18.87
CA THR A 22 -7.26 -2.41 18.80
C THR A 22 -7.17 -1.96 17.35
N PRO A 23 -7.71 -0.78 16.96
CA PRO A 23 -7.57 -0.29 15.59
C PRO A 23 -6.11 -0.28 15.14
N PRO A 24 -5.75 -1.01 14.06
CA PRO A 24 -4.38 -1.09 13.59
C PRO A 24 -3.92 0.23 13.00
N LEU A 25 -2.61 0.49 13.03
CA LEU A 25 -2.00 1.69 12.51
C LEU A 25 -1.32 1.44 11.16
N ALA A 26 -1.54 2.36 10.24
CA ALA A 26 -0.90 2.34 8.92
C ALA A 26 0.07 3.52 8.75
N TYR A 27 1.28 3.19 8.33
CA TYR A 27 2.27 4.15 7.86
C TYR A 27 2.30 4.15 6.34
N VAL A 28 1.98 5.28 5.72
CA VAL A 28 1.99 5.44 4.25
C VAL A 28 2.97 6.53 3.87
N HIS A 29 4.00 6.17 3.11
CA HIS A 29 5.01 7.10 2.63
C HIS A 29 5.07 7.12 1.11
N SER A 30 4.95 8.32 0.52
CA SER A 30 4.98 8.53 -0.92
C SER A 30 6.34 9.07 -1.38
N TYR A 31 6.95 8.36 -2.33
CA TYR A 31 8.17 8.79 -3.02
C TYR A 31 7.81 9.31 -4.40
N GLY A 32 8.25 10.51 -4.76
CA GLY A 32 8.20 10.91 -6.15
C GLY A 32 7.46 12.21 -6.47
N CYS A 33 6.55 12.17 -7.43
CA CYS A 33 5.89 13.34 -8.00
C CYS A 33 4.57 13.68 -7.29
N GLN A 34 3.92 14.79 -7.71
CA GLN A 34 2.63 15.21 -7.17
C GLN A 34 1.55 14.12 -7.31
N GLN A 35 1.60 13.33 -8.39
CA GLN A 35 0.67 12.21 -8.57
C GLN A 35 0.81 11.17 -7.44
N ASN A 36 2.05 10.83 -7.05
CA ASN A 36 2.26 9.91 -5.92
C ASN A 36 1.76 10.49 -4.59
N VAL A 37 1.81 11.80 -4.40
CA VAL A 37 1.21 12.44 -3.22
C VAL A 37 -0.31 12.25 -3.23
N ASN A 38 -0.96 12.53 -4.36
CA ASN A 38 -2.41 12.35 -4.50
C ASN A 38 -2.83 10.87 -4.32
N ASP A 39 -2.05 9.95 -4.88
CA ASP A 39 -2.31 8.51 -4.71
C ASP A 39 -2.08 8.08 -3.24
N GLY A 40 -1.10 8.65 -2.56
CA GLY A 40 -0.88 8.45 -1.13
C GLY A 40 -2.06 8.92 -0.27
N GLU A 41 -2.64 10.07 -0.58
CA GLU A 41 -3.85 10.58 0.09
C GLU A 41 -5.08 9.68 -0.14
N ARG A 42 -5.22 9.11 -1.34
CA ARG A 42 -6.25 8.11 -1.65
C ARG A 42 -6.02 6.81 -0.90
N ILE A 43 -4.79 6.31 -0.87
CA ILE A 43 -4.43 5.11 -0.08
C ILE A 43 -4.78 5.31 1.38
N LYS A 44 -4.39 6.46 1.97
CA LYS A 44 -4.75 6.82 3.36
C LYS A 44 -6.26 6.85 3.57
N GLY A 45 -7.01 7.43 2.62
CA GLY A 45 -8.47 7.45 2.65
C GLY A 45 -9.09 6.07 2.67
N VAL A 46 -8.64 5.18 1.79
CA VAL A 46 -9.10 3.79 1.70
C VAL A 46 -8.78 3.01 2.99
N LEU A 47 -7.60 3.21 3.57
CA LEU A 47 -7.19 2.54 4.81
C LEU A 47 -8.05 2.97 6.01
N VAL A 48 -8.33 4.28 6.12
CA VAL A 48 -9.23 4.82 7.15
C VAL A 48 -10.65 4.27 6.97
N ASP A 49 -11.13 4.18 5.72
CA ASP A 49 -12.46 3.64 5.39
C ASP A 49 -12.65 2.19 5.87
N ILE A 50 -11.60 1.38 5.92
CA ILE A 50 -11.65 -0.01 6.39
C ILE A 50 -11.16 -0.20 7.83
N GLY A 51 -10.93 0.89 8.58
CA GLY A 51 -10.71 0.84 10.03
C GLY A 51 -9.25 0.98 10.49
N TYR A 52 -8.30 1.31 9.62
CA TYR A 52 -6.93 1.65 10.04
C TYR A 52 -6.86 3.08 10.58
N GLY A 53 -6.13 3.29 11.67
CA GLY A 53 -5.59 4.59 12.03
C GLY A 53 -4.34 4.91 11.19
N LEU A 54 -3.90 6.17 11.18
CA LEU A 54 -2.67 6.59 10.51
C LEU A 54 -1.62 6.96 11.55
N CYS A 55 -0.35 6.64 11.28
CA CYS A 55 0.78 7.03 12.10
C CYS A 55 1.91 7.62 11.23
N ASP A 56 2.78 8.40 11.87
CA ASP A 56 3.93 9.06 11.22
C ASP A 56 5.25 8.31 11.46
N ASN A 57 5.24 7.33 12.36
CA ASN A 57 6.40 6.51 12.67
C ASN A 57 6.17 5.06 12.21
N PRO A 58 7.05 4.51 11.34
CA PRO A 58 6.92 3.13 10.87
C PRO A 58 7.03 2.08 12.00
N GLU A 59 7.68 2.40 13.11
CA GLU A 59 7.80 1.47 14.25
C GLU A 59 6.46 1.21 14.94
N ASP A 60 5.53 2.16 14.90
CA ASP A 60 4.21 2.05 15.51
C ASP A 60 3.22 1.31 14.58
N ALA A 61 3.55 1.20 13.30
CA ALA A 61 2.65 0.67 12.28
C ALA A 61 2.43 -0.85 12.36
N ASP A 62 1.23 -1.28 12.02
CA ASP A 62 0.85 -2.66 11.72
C ASP A 62 0.84 -2.93 10.21
N LEU A 63 0.75 -1.85 9.42
CA LEU A 63 0.85 -1.84 7.98
C LEU A 63 1.79 -0.71 7.53
N ILE A 64 2.79 -1.03 6.73
CA ILE A 64 3.65 -0.05 6.06
C ILE A 64 3.43 -0.16 4.56
N LEU A 65 3.03 0.95 3.92
CA LEU A 65 2.90 1.06 2.47
C LEU A 65 3.83 2.14 1.91
N PHE A 66 4.71 1.73 1.01
CA PHE A 66 5.52 2.64 0.20
C PHE A 66 4.89 2.84 -1.18
N ASN A 67 4.40 4.05 -1.42
CA ASN A 67 3.90 4.46 -2.72
C ASN A 67 5.06 5.05 -3.54
N THR A 68 5.38 4.43 -4.67
CA THR A 68 6.66 4.57 -5.34
C THR A 68 6.54 5.14 -6.75
N CYS A 69 7.55 5.90 -7.17
CA CYS A 69 7.64 6.52 -8.49
C CYS A 69 8.66 5.80 -9.38
N ALA A 70 8.32 5.64 -10.66
CA ALA A 70 9.21 5.03 -11.65
C ALA A 70 10.07 6.04 -12.43
N VAL A 71 9.80 7.34 -12.29
CA VAL A 71 10.30 8.37 -13.22
C VAL A 71 11.55 9.11 -12.69
N ARG A 72 11.84 9.04 -11.40
CA ARG A 72 12.97 9.76 -10.80
C ARG A 72 14.20 8.87 -10.72
N GLU A 73 15.27 9.33 -11.32
CA GLU A 73 16.62 8.77 -11.15
C GLU A 73 16.96 8.68 -9.64
N HIS A 74 17.49 7.57 -9.20
CA HIS A 74 17.73 7.22 -7.78
C HIS A 74 16.50 6.98 -6.88
N ALA A 75 15.26 7.14 -7.36
CA ALA A 75 14.08 6.80 -6.55
C ALA A 75 14.06 5.31 -6.18
N GLU A 76 14.44 4.45 -7.12
CA GLU A 76 14.53 3.01 -6.91
C GLU A 76 15.49 2.64 -5.79
N GLN A 77 16.70 3.22 -5.79
CA GLN A 77 17.72 2.95 -4.76
C GLN A 77 17.23 3.37 -3.36
N ARG A 78 16.58 4.53 -3.24
CA ARG A 78 15.99 4.99 -1.98
C ARG A 78 14.92 4.05 -1.46
N VAL A 79 14.01 3.64 -2.35
CA VAL A 79 12.93 2.70 -1.99
C VAL A 79 13.51 1.39 -1.50
N PHE A 80 14.44 0.79 -2.24
CA PHE A 80 15.06 -0.47 -1.82
C PHE A 80 15.90 -0.34 -0.55
N GLY A 81 16.58 0.81 -0.33
CA GLY A 81 17.27 1.10 0.93
C GLY A 81 16.32 1.12 2.13
N ASN A 82 15.19 1.84 2.00
CA ASN A 82 14.18 1.93 3.05
C ASN A 82 13.46 0.59 3.26
N VAL A 83 13.13 -0.13 2.19
CA VAL A 83 12.59 -1.49 2.30
C VAL A 83 13.58 -2.41 3.02
N GLY A 84 14.88 -2.31 2.70
CA GLY A 84 15.94 -3.07 3.37
C GLY A 84 15.99 -2.82 4.88
N ALA A 85 15.83 -1.58 5.29
CA ALA A 85 15.81 -1.19 6.71
C ALA A 85 14.63 -1.80 7.48
N LEU A 86 13.52 -2.14 6.83
CA LEU A 86 12.36 -2.74 7.47
C LEU A 86 12.54 -4.21 7.85
N LYS A 87 13.61 -4.86 7.39
CA LYS A 87 13.87 -6.28 7.71
C LYS A 87 13.91 -6.53 9.22
N GLY A 88 14.68 -5.73 9.94
CA GLY A 88 14.79 -5.84 11.41
C GLY A 88 13.48 -5.54 12.13
N LEU A 89 12.68 -4.61 11.62
CA LEU A 89 11.36 -4.31 12.17
C LEU A 89 10.39 -5.49 11.94
N LYS A 90 10.40 -6.08 10.75
CA LYS A 90 9.60 -7.28 10.44
C LYS A 90 9.96 -8.48 11.32
N GLU A 91 11.23 -8.67 11.63
CA GLU A 91 11.71 -9.73 12.53
C GLU A 91 11.20 -9.53 13.96
N LYS A 92 11.18 -8.29 14.44
CA LYS A 92 10.63 -7.92 15.77
C LYS A 92 9.10 -7.98 15.82
N LYS A 93 8.43 -7.67 14.71
CA LYS A 93 6.97 -7.56 14.55
C LYS A 93 6.49 -8.46 13.41
N PRO A 94 6.42 -9.79 13.61
CA PRO A 94 6.09 -10.74 12.53
C PRO A 94 4.72 -10.49 11.87
N GLY A 95 3.77 -9.94 12.63
CA GLY A 95 2.44 -9.55 12.14
C GLY A 95 2.42 -8.28 11.27
N LEU A 96 3.52 -7.48 11.27
CA LEU A 96 3.62 -6.29 10.42
C LEU A 96 3.44 -6.65 8.94
N ILE A 97 2.55 -5.95 8.26
CA ILE A 97 2.38 -6.08 6.81
C ILE A 97 3.22 -5.01 6.10
N ILE A 98 4.06 -5.40 5.15
CA ILE A 98 4.88 -4.49 4.35
C ILE A 98 4.46 -4.59 2.90
N GLY A 99 4.07 -3.45 2.31
CA GLY A 99 3.63 -3.37 0.92
C GLY A 99 4.32 -2.27 0.12
N LEU A 100 4.46 -2.51 -1.18
CA LEU A 100 4.86 -1.51 -2.17
C LEU A 100 3.75 -1.33 -3.20
N CYS A 101 3.50 -0.08 -3.56
CA CYS A 101 2.57 0.26 -4.63
C CYS A 101 3.10 1.42 -5.48
N GLY A 102 2.33 1.82 -6.47
CA GLY A 102 2.68 2.94 -7.35
C GLY A 102 3.33 2.51 -8.67
N CYS A 103 3.82 3.50 -9.43
CA CYS A 103 4.34 3.28 -10.78
C CYS A 103 5.54 2.32 -10.84
N MET A 104 6.39 2.30 -9.81
CA MET A 104 7.54 1.39 -9.77
C MET A 104 7.11 -0.07 -9.63
N ALA A 105 6.00 -0.32 -8.93
CA ALA A 105 5.44 -1.66 -8.77
C ALA A 105 4.86 -2.23 -10.07
N ASN A 106 4.67 -1.40 -11.11
CA ASN A 106 4.27 -1.86 -12.45
C ASN A 106 5.45 -2.39 -13.29
N GLN A 107 6.67 -2.33 -12.80
CA GLN A 107 7.85 -2.82 -13.51
C GLN A 107 8.15 -4.27 -13.13
N LYS A 108 8.14 -5.19 -14.09
CA LYS A 108 8.38 -6.63 -13.85
C LYS A 108 9.71 -6.91 -13.16
N GLN A 109 10.78 -6.22 -13.55
CA GLN A 109 12.10 -6.36 -12.92
C GLN A 109 12.10 -5.98 -11.44
N VAL A 110 11.30 -4.98 -11.06
CA VAL A 110 11.15 -4.55 -9.66
C VAL A 110 10.40 -5.61 -8.86
N VAL A 111 9.30 -6.13 -9.39
CA VAL A 111 8.53 -7.21 -8.75
C VAL A 111 9.39 -8.46 -8.57
N GLU A 112 10.17 -8.85 -9.58
CA GLU A 112 11.10 -9.99 -9.50
C GLU A 112 12.21 -9.77 -8.47
N LYS A 113 12.78 -8.56 -8.40
CA LYS A 113 13.77 -8.20 -7.39
C LYS A 113 13.18 -8.28 -5.98
N LEU A 114 11.96 -7.77 -5.77
CA LEU A 114 11.24 -7.88 -4.50
C LEU A 114 10.96 -9.35 -4.13
N ARG A 115 10.57 -10.15 -5.12
CA ARG A 115 10.29 -11.57 -4.93
C ARG A 115 11.52 -12.33 -4.43
N ARG A 116 12.69 -12.07 -5.02
CA ARG A 116 13.94 -12.81 -4.74
C ARG A 116 14.69 -12.27 -3.52
N SER A 117 14.82 -10.96 -3.41
CA SER A 117 15.74 -10.31 -2.47
C SER A 117 15.07 -9.76 -1.22
N TYR A 118 13.74 -9.58 -1.23
CA TYR A 118 12.98 -9.01 -0.12
C TYR A 118 11.79 -9.91 0.28
N PRO A 119 12.05 -11.13 0.78
CA PRO A 119 10.99 -12.12 1.06
C PRO A 119 10.01 -11.68 2.15
N TYR A 120 10.36 -10.69 2.95
CA TYR A 120 9.52 -10.09 4.00
C TYR A 120 8.57 -9.01 3.49
N VAL A 121 8.65 -8.61 2.23
CA VAL A 121 7.62 -7.76 1.59
C VAL A 121 6.40 -8.63 1.29
N ASP A 122 5.27 -8.26 1.87
CA ASP A 122 4.03 -9.05 1.82
C ASP A 122 3.17 -8.76 0.60
N MET A 123 3.15 -7.49 0.15
CA MET A 123 2.24 -7.05 -0.91
C MET A 123 2.97 -6.16 -1.93
N VAL A 124 2.65 -6.36 -3.22
CA VAL A 124 3.07 -5.47 -4.31
C VAL A 124 1.91 -5.32 -5.28
N PHE A 125 1.52 -4.07 -5.58
CA PHE A 125 0.44 -3.75 -6.52
C PHE A 125 0.67 -2.41 -7.22
N GLY A 126 0.17 -2.28 -8.45
CA GLY A 126 0.30 -1.05 -9.23
C GLY A 126 -0.65 0.07 -8.78
N VAL A 127 -0.56 1.23 -9.44
CA VAL A 127 -1.46 2.39 -9.22
C VAL A 127 -2.92 2.05 -9.45
N ASP A 128 -3.19 1.14 -10.39
CA ASP A 128 -4.55 0.67 -10.71
C ASP A 128 -5.14 -0.25 -9.63
N GLY A 129 -4.39 -0.51 -8.56
CA GLY A 129 -4.79 -1.40 -7.47
C GLY A 129 -5.25 -0.69 -6.20
N ILE A 130 -5.34 0.65 -6.18
CA ILE A 130 -5.74 1.40 -4.97
C ILE A 130 -7.15 1.04 -4.51
N ASP A 131 -8.08 0.88 -5.44
CA ASP A 131 -9.45 0.46 -5.16
C ASP A 131 -9.55 -1.01 -4.73
N THR A 132 -8.56 -1.83 -5.12
CA THR A 132 -8.51 -3.25 -4.75
C THR A 132 -7.78 -3.49 -3.42
N LEU A 133 -7.12 -2.46 -2.85
CA LEU A 133 -6.35 -2.54 -1.61
C LEU A 133 -7.14 -3.18 -0.45
N PRO A 134 -8.43 -2.85 -0.22
CA PRO A 134 -9.22 -3.52 0.82
C PRO A 134 -9.28 -5.04 0.64
N GLY A 135 -9.56 -5.50 -0.58
CA GLY A 135 -9.60 -6.92 -0.90
C GLY A 135 -8.23 -7.62 -0.78
N LEU A 136 -7.14 -6.92 -1.11
CA LEU A 136 -5.78 -7.43 -0.94
C LEU A 136 -5.43 -7.61 0.54
N LEU A 137 -5.80 -6.63 1.38
CA LEU A 137 -5.61 -6.70 2.82
C LEU A 137 -6.47 -7.80 3.44
N ALA A 138 -7.73 -7.93 3.05
CA ALA A 138 -8.59 -9.03 3.49
C ALA A 138 -7.94 -10.39 3.19
N ARG A 139 -7.51 -10.63 1.95
CA ARG A 139 -6.78 -11.85 1.57
C ARG A 139 -5.51 -12.06 2.37
N LYS A 140 -4.77 -10.98 2.66
CA LYS A 140 -3.53 -11.08 3.44
C LYS A 140 -3.79 -11.47 4.88
N LEU A 141 -4.86 -10.95 5.49
CA LEU A 141 -5.25 -11.28 6.86
C LEU A 141 -5.81 -12.70 6.98
N GLU A 142 -6.54 -13.19 5.98
CA GLU A 142 -7.07 -14.56 5.94
C GLU A 142 -6.01 -15.60 5.60
N GLN A 143 -5.08 -15.26 4.70
CA GLN A 143 -4.12 -16.20 4.13
C GLN A 143 -2.69 -15.84 4.49
N ARG A 144 -1.95 -16.81 5.01
CA ARG A 144 -0.51 -16.66 5.20
C ARG A 144 0.19 -16.79 3.84
N GLY A 145 0.52 -15.66 3.22
CA GLY A 145 1.22 -15.67 1.95
C GLY A 145 1.56 -14.25 1.47
N ARG A 146 2.41 -14.18 0.45
CA ARG A 146 2.73 -12.92 -0.23
C ARG A 146 1.76 -12.70 -1.38
N ILE A 147 1.36 -11.45 -1.58
CA ILE A 147 0.50 -11.04 -2.69
C ILE A 147 1.29 -10.12 -3.59
N LEU A 148 1.87 -10.67 -4.65
CA LEU A 148 2.62 -9.91 -5.64
C LEU A 148 1.79 -9.86 -6.92
N LEU A 149 1.03 -8.78 -7.11
CA LEU A 149 0.20 -8.58 -8.30
C LEU A 149 1.08 -8.13 -9.46
N GLU A 150 0.87 -8.74 -10.62
CA GLU A 150 1.40 -8.22 -11.86
C GLU A 150 0.57 -7.01 -12.32
N PRO A 151 1.18 -6.08 -13.10
CA PRO A 151 0.47 -4.92 -13.63
C PRO A 151 -0.80 -5.33 -14.38
N ALA A 152 -1.88 -4.59 -14.15
CA ALA A 152 -3.12 -4.79 -14.87
C ALA A 152 -2.92 -4.57 -16.37
N GLN A 153 -3.45 -5.46 -17.21
CA GLN A 153 -3.36 -5.32 -18.66
C GLN A 153 -4.28 -4.21 -19.20
N ARG A 154 -5.28 -3.80 -18.43
CA ARG A 154 -6.22 -2.71 -18.78
C ARG A 154 -6.44 -1.82 -17.58
N PRO A 155 -6.16 -0.51 -17.68
CA PRO A 155 -6.45 0.42 -16.62
C PRO A 155 -7.97 0.58 -16.44
N VAL A 156 -8.41 0.57 -15.17
CA VAL A 156 -9.78 0.87 -14.76
C VAL A 156 -9.75 2.24 -14.07
N ILE A 157 -10.67 3.13 -14.44
CA ILE A 157 -10.85 4.41 -13.74
C ILE A 157 -11.87 4.20 -12.63
N VAL A 158 -11.46 4.45 -11.39
CA VAL A 158 -12.33 4.36 -10.22
C VAL A 158 -12.61 5.77 -9.69
N GLU A 159 -13.89 6.13 -9.63
CA GLU A 159 -14.35 7.40 -9.09
C GLU A 159 -14.80 7.25 -7.62
N GLY A 160 -14.71 8.34 -6.86
CA GLY A 160 -15.20 8.40 -5.49
C GLY A 160 -14.33 7.70 -4.45
N ILE A 161 -13.05 7.40 -4.77
CA ILE A 161 -12.10 6.87 -3.78
C ILE A 161 -11.96 7.91 -2.65
N PRO A 162 -12.10 7.49 -1.37
CA PRO A 162 -11.90 8.37 -0.22
C PRO A 162 -10.52 9.01 -0.24
N ILE A 163 -10.41 10.27 0.13
CA ILE A 163 -9.15 11.02 0.15
C ILE A 163 -8.90 11.53 1.57
N ARG A 164 -7.73 11.22 2.13
CA ARG A 164 -7.25 11.81 3.37
C ARG A 164 -6.10 12.77 3.07
N ARG A 165 -6.40 14.07 3.01
CA ARG A 165 -5.43 15.12 2.69
C ARG A 165 -4.47 15.37 3.84
N GLU A 166 -3.20 15.61 3.50
CA GLU A 166 -2.15 15.95 4.47
C GLU A 166 -2.16 17.44 4.84
N SER A 167 -2.70 18.28 3.95
CA SER A 167 -2.86 19.72 4.20
C SER A 167 -4.10 20.26 3.51
N GLU A 168 -4.78 21.23 4.15
CA GLU A 168 -5.96 21.92 3.61
C GLU A 168 -5.64 22.83 2.40
N PHE A 169 -4.36 23.10 2.15
CA PHE A 169 -3.91 24.06 1.12
C PHE A 169 -3.43 23.42 -0.19
N ARG A 170 -3.58 22.12 -0.38
CA ARG A 170 -3.31 21.47 -1.66
C ARG A 170 -4.61 21.33 -2.44
N ALA A 171 -4.81 22.27 -3.36
CA ALA A 171 -5.87 22.19 -4.36
C ALA A 171 -5.52 21.20 -5.47
#